data_958cdecd8b1e595bbc4e7fac93c1ce56
#
_entry.id   958cdecd8b1e595bbc4e7fac93c1ce56
#
_cell.length_a   1.000
_cell.length_b   1.000
_cell.length_c   1.000
_cell.angle_alpha   90.00
_cell.angle_beta   90.00
_cell.angle_gamma   90.00
#
_symmetry.space_group_name_H-M   'P 1'
#
loop_
_entity.id
_entity.type
_entity.pdbx_description
1 polymer ?
#
loop_
_entity_poly.entity_id
_entity_poly.type
_entity_poly.pdbx_seq_one_letter_code
_entity_poly.pdbx_strand_id
1 'polypeptide(L)' 'MQKTHRIGNELEMLKPSDLAPRLGVTTGRVYQLIAEGLIPSVRIGRAIRIPREAWNEWLREQHRRATHQE' A
#
# COMPACT_ATOMS: atom_id res chain seq x y z
N MET A 1 17.04 0.29 -21.81
CA MET A 1 16.66 0.30 -21.41
C MET A 1 15.52 0.31 -21.00
N GLN A 2 14.74 0.27 -21.14
CA GLN A 2 13.67 0.43 -20.84
C GLN A 2 12.99 -0.69 -20.37
N LYS A 3 13.35 -1.69 -20.46
CA LYS A 3 12.86 -2.69 -19.94
C LYS A 3 12.68 -2.48 -18.59
N THR A 4 13.30 -1.65 -18.05
CA THR A 4 13.22 -1.39 -16.74
C THR A 4 11.85 -1.02 -16.41
N HIS A 5 11.10 -0.59 -17.34
CA HIS A 5 9.86 -0.24 -17.01
C HIS A 5 9.03 -1.31 -16.57
N ARG A 6 9.06 -2.42 -17.07
CA ARG A 6 8.30 -3.42 -16.67
C ARG A 6 8.63 -3.83 -15.34
N ILE A 7 9.82 -3.96 -15.03
CA ILE A 7 10.28 -4.31 -13.77
C ILE A 7 9.82 -3.27 -12.83
N GLY A 8 9.77 -2.07 -13.26
CA GLY A 8 9.36 -0.98 -12.45
C GLY A 8 7.98 -1.15 -11.91
N ASN A 9 7.10 -1.76 -12.63
CA ASN A 9 5.81 -1.96 -12.17
C ASN A 9 5.73 -2.81 -10.96
N GLU A 10 6.51 -3.83 -10.86
CA GLU A 10 6.50 -4.68 -9.72
C GLU A 10 7.20 -4.05 -8.57
N LEU A 11 8.18 -3.23 -8.82
CA LEU A 11 8.92 -2.59 -7.78
C LEU A 11 8.37 -1.21 -7.46
N GLU A 12 7.28 -0.85 -8.07
CA GLU A 12 6.73 0.45 -7.85
C GLU A 12 6.37 0.71 -6.41
N MET A 13 6.64 1.90 -5.95
CA MET A 13 6.31 2.29 -4.60
C MET A 13 5.12 3.22 -4.67
N LEU A 14 4.12 2.94 -3.89
CA LEU A 14 2.92 3.75 -3.89
C LEU A 14 3.00 4.79 -2.79
N LYS A 15 2.29 5.89 -2.97
CA LYS A 15 2.25 6.92 -1.96
C LYS A 15 0.96 6.76 -1.19
N PRO A 16 0.89 7.24 0.05
CA PRO A 16 -0.35 7.16 0.79
C PRO A 16 -1.52 7.80 0.05
N SER A 17 -1.26 8.86 -0.72
CA SER A 17 -2.32 9.50 -1.48
C SER A 17 -2.84 8.61 -2.59
N ASP A 18 -2.04 7.62 -3.02
CA ASP A 18 -2.49 6.71 -4.05
C ASP A 18 -3.48 5.70 -3.46
N LEU A 19 -3.35 5.42 -2.18
CA LEU A 19 -4.19 4.43 -1.53
C LEU A 19 -5.54 4.98 -1.12
N ALA A 20 -5.60 6.26 -0.85
CA ALA A 20 -6.83 6.86 -0.36
C ALA A 20 -8.04 6.56 -1.24
N PRO A 21 -7.99 6.82 -2.55
CA PRO A 21 -9.14 6.53 -3.38
C PRO A 21 -9.41 5.02 -3.50
N ARG A 22 -8.36 4.22 -3.39
CA ARG A 22 -8.55 2.79 -3.52
C ARG A 22 -9.26 2.23 -2.31
N LEU A 23 -9.10 2.87 -1.16
CA LEU A 23 -9.74 2.43 0.04
C LEU A 23 -11.02 3.22 0.32
N GLY A 24 -11.25 4.27 -0.41
CA GLY A 24 -12.43 5.09 -0.19
C GLY A 24 -12.33 5.91 1.08
N VAL A 25 -11.13 6.31 1.45
CA VAL A 25 -10.94 7.12 2.64
C VAL A 25 -10.08 8.32 2.29
N THR A 26 -9.87 9.21 3.24
CA THR A 26 -9.04 10.38 3.00
C THR A 26 -7.58 10.01 3.12
N THR A 27 -6.71 10.82 2.55
CA THR A 27 -5.29 10.58 2.64
C THR A 27 -4.86 10.65 4.11
N GLY A 28 -5.45 11.55 4.88
CA GLY A 28 -5.11 11.64 6.29
C GLY A 28 -5.42 10.35 7.02
N ARG A 29 -6.52 9.69 6.65
CA ARG A 29 -6.86 8.44 7.26
C ARG A 29 -5.84 7.37 6.91
N VAL A 30 -5.32 7.40 5.67
CA VAL A 30 -4.31 6.44 5.27
C VAL A 30 -3.07 6.62 6.13
N TYR A 31 -2.65 7.86 6.37
CA TYR A 31 -1.48 8.11 7.19
C TYR A 31 -1.71 7.60 8.60
N GLN A 32 -2.92 7.74 9.10
CA GLN A 32 -3.24 7.27 10.40
C GLN A 32 -3.14 5.76 10.47
N LEU A 33 -3.63 5.07 9.46
CA LEU A 33 -3.56 3.62 9.43
C LEU A 33 -2.11 3.14 9.36
N ILE A 34 -1.29 3.87 8.63
CA ILE A 34 0.12 3.54 8.54
C ILE A 34 0.77 3.73 9.91
N ALA A 35 0.44 4.82 10.59
CA ALA A 35 1.03 5.10 11.89
C ALA A 35 0.63 4.04 12.91
N GLU A 36 -0.53 3.46 12.74
CA GLU A 36 -0.99 2.43 13.65
C GLU A 36 -0.43 1.06 13.29
N GLY A 37 0.33 1.00 12.24
CA GLY A 37 0.91 -0.28 11.83
C GLY A 37 -0.04 -1.21 11.12
N LEU A 38 -1.18 -0.69 10.66
CA LEU A 38 -2.15 -1.52 9.99
C LEU A 38 -1.90 -1.68 8.50
N ILE A 39 -1.17 -0.76 7.91
CA ILE A 39 -0.83 -0.85 6.50
C ILE A 39 0.68 -0.88 6.41
N PRO A 40 1.27 -1.81 5.66
CA PRO A 40 2.72 -1.92 5.56
C PRO A 40 3.28 -0.72 4.81
N SER A 41 4.41 -0.22 5.26
CA SER A 41 5.04 0.91 4.60
C SER A 41 6.51 0.93 4.91
N VAL A 42 7.26 1.69 4.13
CA VAL A 42 8.66 1.90 4.40
C VAL A 42 8.89 3.39 4.39
N ARG A 43 9.84 3.85 5.18
CA ARG A 43 10.14 5.25 5.25
C ARG A 43 11.42 5.51 4.51
N ILE A 44 11.41 6.39 3.55
CA ILE A 44 12.59 6.74 2.80
C ILE A 44 12.81 8.22 3.01
N GLY A 45 13.75 8.58 3.88
CA GLY A 45 13.97 9.94 4.25
C GLY A 45 12.72 10.44 4.95
N ARG A 46 12.08 11.46 4.41
CA ARG A 46 10.89 11.96 5.01
C ARG A 46 9.68 11.41 4.32
N ALA A 47 9.86 10.61 3.28
CA ALA A 47 8.75 10.12 2.50
C ALA A 47 8.30 8.76 3.01
N ILE A 48 7.03 8.50 2.94
CA ILE A 48 6.49 7.22 3.31
C ILE A 48 5.99 6.58 2.04
N ARG A 49 6.40 5.36 1.78
CA ARG A 49 6.00 4.67 0.57
C ARG A 49 5.54 3.27 0.89
N ILE A 50 4.65 2.74 0.07
CA ILE A 50 4.13 1.41 0.26
C ILE A 50 4.52 0.58 -0.95
N PRO A 51 5.34 -0.46 -0.77
CA PRO A 51 5.71 -1.29 -1.91
C PRO A 51 4.47 -1.94 -2.50
N ARG A 52 4.36 -1.92 -3.81
CA ARG A 52 3.18 -2.46 -4.46
C ARG A 52 2.91 -3.90 -4.06
N GLU A 53 3.95 -4.68 -3.97
CA GLU A 53 3.79 -6.05 -3.61
C GLU A 53 3.24 -6.20 -2.20
N ALA A 54 3.72 -5.41 -1.27
CA ALA A 54 3.25 -5.47 0.10
C ALA A 54 1.78 -5.03 0.16
N TRP A 55 1.42 -4.06 -0.67
CA TRP A 55 0.06 -3.59 -0.74
C TRP A 55 -0.87 -4.69 -1.25
N ASN A 56 -0.44 -5.39 -2.30
CA ASN A 56 -1.24 -6.45 -2.85
C ASN A 56 -1.43 -7.58 -1.85
N GLU A 57 -0.38 -7.88 -1.11
CA GLU A 57 -0.46 -8.91 -0.12
C GLU A 57 -1.36 -8.52 1.01
N TRP A 58 -1.32 -7.28 1.42
CA TRP A 58 -2.15 -6.77 2.48
C TRP A 58 -3.63 -6.87 2.06
N LEU A 59 -3.93 -6.53 0.81
CA LEU A 59 -5.28 -6.62 0.32
C LEU A 59 -5.79 -8.06 0.33
N ARG A 60 -4.94 -8.98 -0.05
CA ARG A 60 -5.32 -10.37 -0.04
C ARG A 60 -5.61 -10.84 1.36
N GLU A 61 -4.82 -10.37 2.30
CA GLU A 61 -5.00 -10.75 3.68
C GLU A 61 -6.31 -10.18 4.22
N GLN A 62 -6.64 -8.94 3.89
CA GLN A 62 -7.88 -8.35 4.34
C GLN A 62 -9.07 -9.10 3.76
N HIS A 63 -8.96 -9.46 2.50
CA HIS A 63 -10.03 -10.19 1.86
C HIS A 63 -10.21 -11.56 2.52
N ARG A 64 -9.13 -12.23 2.81
CA ARG A 64 -9.21 -13.52 3.43
C ARG A 64 -9.81 -13.42 4.81
N ARG A 65 -9.47 -12.42 5.57
CA ARG A 65 -10.01 -12.25 6.88
C ARG A 65 -11.49 -11.96 6.82
N ALA A 66 -11.91 -11.17 5.87
CA ALA A 66 -13.30 -10.84 5.73
C ALA A 66 -14.13 -12.08 5.40
N THR A 67 -13.61 -12.93 4.53
CA THR A 67 -14.38 -14.10 4.16
C THR A 67 -14.34 -15.13 5.23
N HIS A 68 -13.38 -15.04 6.16
CA HIS A 68 -13.30 -15.97 7.18
C HIS A 68 -14.08 -15.61 8.34
N GLN A 69 -14.63 -14.49 8.39
CA GLN A 69 -15.31 -14.03 9.48
C GLN A 69 -16.56 -14.59 9.66
N GLU A 70 -17.15 -15.21 9.34
CA GLU A 70 -18.34 -15.66 9.51
C GLU A 70 -18.52 -16.51 10.26
#